data_2bfff07466f8e5327293b7e4ed28dbdc
#
_entry.id   2bfff07466f8e5327293b7e4ed28dbdc
#
_cell.length_a   1.000
_cell.length_b   1.000
_cell.length_c   1.000
_cell.angle_alpha   90.00
_cell.angle_beta   90.00
_cell.angle_gamma   90.00
#
_symmetry.space_group_name_H-M   'P 1'
#
loop_
_entity.id
_entity.type
_entity.pdbx_description
1 polymer ?
#
loop_
_entity_poly.entity_id
_entity_poly.type
_entity_poly.pdbx_seq_one_letter_code
_entity_poly.pdbx_strand_id
1 'polypeptide(L)'
;MLLKSCCIYSIGVCSLLTLILGISLVLSNVFPHFIQSLVKKEVVLKNGTEAFEAWENPPAPIYMQFYFFNVTNPLEVLDGDRPAVVEIGPYTYREYRPMEQVDFQDNGTKVTAVNTKTYIFQRNMSRGPESDLIRTVNIPAVTVMERFKDHSIMANLISSYMKSTGEGLFTTHTVGELLWGYEDSLLKALKLVQPDLDDVFGLFYKNNASNDGEYVFFTGQQNYKDFARVDTWNGESSLSWWTSDECNMINGTNGASFHPVITKNETLYMFSSDLCRSLYALYEEDVTVKGIPGYRFSPPSMVFANVTVNPANAGFCVPAENCLGSGVLNVSPCKQGAPIIMSSPHFYQADEKFVQDVFGMKPIKEQHQTVIDINPVGISSIFWSALIQFGSSKQKLTQHAAVTRTLNFHS
;
A
#
# COMPACT_ATOMS: atom_id res chain seq x y z
N MET A 1 -17.78 -23.74 -71.53
CA MET A 1 -17.50 -22.34 -71.14
C MET A 1 -18.42 -21.82 -70.01
N LEU A 2 -19.71 -22.13 -70.05
CA LEU A 2 -20.69 -21.68 -69.01
C LEU A 2 -20.40 -22.12 -67.55
N LEU A 3 -19.90 -23.36 -67.31
CA LEU A 3 -19.59 -23.86 -65.99
C LEU A 3 -18.42 -23.08 -65.32
N LYS A 4 -17.39 -22.72 -66.06
CA LYS A 4 -16.24 -21.95 -65.55
C LYS A 4 -16.65 -20.50 -65.16
N SER A 5 -17.54 -19.91 -65.96
CA SER A 5 -18.09 -18.57 -65.67
C SER A 5 -18.95 -18.59 -64.41
N CYS A 6 -19.80 -19.58 -64.20
CA CYS A 6 -20.64 -19.71 -63.02
C CYS A 6 -19.81 -19.90 -61.74
N CYS A 7 -18.72 -20.68 -61.76
CA CYS A 7 -17.80 -20.82 -60.64
C CYS A 7 -17.09 -19.50 -60.28
N ILE A 8 -16.67 -18.70 -61.27
CA ILE A 8 -16.00 -17.43 -61.04
C ILE A 8 -16.96 -16.42 -60.40
N TYR A 9 -18.20 -16.35 -60.89
CA TYR A 9 -19.22 -15.47 -60.27
C TYR A 9 -19.60 -15.90 -58.86
N SER A 10 -19.74 -17.20 -58.60
CA SER A 10 -20.05 -17.69 -57.24
C SER A 10 -18.90 -17.44 -56.26
N ILE A 11 -17.64 -17.61 -56.66
CA ILE A 11 -16.46 -17.26 -55.85
C ILE A 11 -16.44 -15.75 -55.57
N GLY A 12 -16.68 -14.90 -56.56
CA GLY A 12 -16.73 -13.45 -56.38
C GLY A 12 -17.83 -13.01 -55.41
N VAL A 13 -19.03 -13.59 -55.53
CA VAL A 13 -20.13 -13.30 -54.60
C VAL A 13 -19.80 -13.77 -53.17
N CYS A 14 -19.26 -14.96 -53.01
CA CYS A 14 -18.85 -15.47 -51.70
C CYS A 14 -17.75 -14.57 -51.05
N SER A 15 -16.75 -14.15 -51.84
CA SER A 15 -15.70 -13.27 -51.36
C SER A 15 -16.24 -11.90 -50.91
N LEU A 16 -17.20 -11.35 -51.67
CA LEU A 16 -17.84 -10.07 -51.31
C LEU A 16 -18.69 -10.23 -50.05
N LEU A 17 -19.44 -11.30 -49.91
CA LEU A 17 -20.23 -11.57 -48.70
C LEU A 17 -19.37 -11.79 -47.46
N THR A 18 -18.24 -12.51 -47.56
CA THR A 18 -17.30 -12.69 -46.47
C THR A 18 -16.61 -11.37 -46.08
N LEU A 19 -16.30 -10.51 -47.05
CA LEU A 19 -15.74 -9.20 -46.79
C LEU A 19 -16.75 -8.30 -46.05
N ILE A 20 -18.00 -8.25 -46.51
CA ILE A 20 -19.09 -7.49 -45.87
C ILE A 20 -19.32 -8.00 -44.43
N LEU A 21 -19.37 -9.33 -44.26
CA LEU A 21 -19.51 -9.94 -42.94
C LEU A 21 -18.35 -9.59 -42.04
N GLY A 22 -17.10 -9.65 -42.51
CA GLY A 22 -15.92 -9.29 -41.76
C GLY A 22 -15.94 -7.82 -41.32
N ILE A 23 -16.26 -6.89 -42.25
CA ILE A 23 -16.40 -5.47 -41.93
C ILE A 23 -17.55 -5.25 -40.93
N SER A 24 -18.67 -5.92 -41.10
CA SER A 24 -19.83 -5.82 -40.20
C SER A 24 -19.47 -6.29 -38.76
N LEU A 25 -18.73 -7.39 -38.62
CA LEU A 25 -18.27 -7.92 -37.34
C LEU A 25 -17.28 -6.94 -36.64
N VAL A 26 -16.41 -6.30 -37.41
CA VAL A 26 -15.48 -5.29 -36.87
C VAL A 26 -16.23 -4.03 -36.44
N LEU A 27 -17.12 -3.51 -37.28
CA LEU A 27 -17.89 -2.30 -36.98
C LEU A 27 -18.88 -2.48 -35.81
N SER A 28 -19.43 -3.68 -35.64
CA SER A 28 -20.34 -3.98 -34.52
C SER A 28 -19.65 -4.34 -33.20
N ASN A 29 -18.31 -4.25 -33.14
CA ASN A 29 -17.52 -4.58 -31.93
C ASN A 29 -17.84 -6.00 -31.34
N VAL A 30 -18.24 -6.96 -32.18
CA VAL A 30 -18.60 -8.31 -31.72
C VAL A 30 -17.42 -9.01 -31.04
N PHE A 31 -16.20 -8.86 -31.58
CA PHE A 31 -15.01 -9.49 -31.02
C PHE A 31 -14.67 -8.98 -29.60
N PRO A 32 -14.58 -7.67 -29.34
CA PRO A 32 -14.39 -7.17 -27.99
C PRO A 32 -15.45 -7.63 -27.02
N HIS A 33 -16.72 -7.59 -27.38
CA HIS A 33 -17.81 -8.09 -26.53
C HIS A 33 -17.72 -9.58 -26.25
N PHE A 34 -17.37 -10.37 -27.24
CA PHE A 34 -17.17 -11.81 -27.09
C PHE A 34 -16.00 -12.12 -26.15
N ILE A 35 -14.85 -11.48 -26.35
CA ILE A 35 -13.68 -11.63 -25.46
C ILE A 35 -14.04 -11.23 -24.04
N GLN A 36 -14.68 -10.08 -23.84
CA GLN A 36 -15.12 -9.66 -22.52
C GLN A 36 -16.08 -10.66 -21.86
N SER A 37 -16.98 -11.26 -22.64
CA SER A 37 -17.90 -12.29 -22.12
C SER A 37 -17.17 -13.57 -21.72
N LEU A 38 -16.15 -13.97 -22.46
CA LEU A 38 -15.30 -15.11 -22.12
C LEU A 38 -14.49 -14.79 -20.83
N VAL A 39 -13.81 -13.66 -20.80
CA VAL A 39 -13.00 -13.24 -19.65
C VAL A 39 -13.84 -13.20 -18.37
N LYS A 40 -15.06 -12.65 -18.42
CA LYS A 40 -15.99 -12.63 -17.27
C LYS A 40 -16.37 -14.02 -16.74
N LYS A 41 -16.37 -15.03 -17.60
CA LYS A 41 -16.70 -16.41 -17.23
C LYS A 41 -15.52 -17.21 -16.74
N GLU A 42 -14.35 -16.98 -17.36
CA GLU A 42 -13.13 -17.75 -17.08
C GLU A 42 -12.34 -17.19 -15.88
N VAL A 43 -12.50 -15.89 -15.59
CA VAL A 43 -11.82 -15.24 -14.46
C VAL A 43 -12.59 -15.50 -13.17
N VAL A 44 -12.28 -16.64 -12.57
CA VAL A 44 -12.82 -17.10 -11.28
C VAL A 44 -11.67 -17.73 -10.51
N LEU A 45 -11.58 -17.47 -9.20
CA LEU A 45 -10.66 -18.18 -8.32
C LEU A 45 -11.16 -19.61 -8.12
N LYS A 46 -10.65 -20.51 -8.91
CA LYS A 46 -10.97 -21.93 -8.88
C LYS A 46 -9.68 -22.73 -9.11
N ASN A 47 -9.47 -23.75 -8.31
CA ASN A 47 -8.29 -24.60 -8.43
C ASN A 47 -8.08 -25.11 -9.85
N GLY A 48 -6.86 -24.98 -10.37
CA GLY A 48 -6.47 -25.37 -11.73
C GLY A 48 -6.85 -24.38 -12.84
N THR A 49 -7.27 -23.15 -12.52
CA THR A 49 -7.41 -22.06 -13.49
C THR A 49 -6.19 -21.15 -13.49
N GLU A 50 -5.84 -20.58 -14.66
CA GLU A 50 -4.73 -19.59 -14.76
C GLU A 50 -4.96 -18.37 -13.83
N ALA A 51 -6.22 -17.97 -13.67
CA ALA A 51 -6.58 -16.87 -12.78
C ALA A 51 -6.26 -17.19 -11.31
N PHE A 52 -6.51 -18.42 -10.88
CA PHE A 52 -6.17 -18.89 -9.53
C PHE A 52 -4.67 -19.00 -9.34
N GLU A 53 -3.95 -19.62 -10.28
CA GLU A 53 -2.48 -19.75 -10.21
C GLU A 53 -1.78 -18.38 -10.14
N ALA A 54 -2.23 -17.42 -10.95
CA ALA A 54 -1.69 -16.06 -10.94
C ALA A 54 -2.06 -15.27 -9.67
N TRP A 55 -3.18 -15.56 -9.03
CA TRP A 55 -3.59 -14.97 -7.76
C TRP A 55 -2.83 -15.62 -6.60
N GLU A 56 -2.68 -16.95 -6.59
CA GLU A 56 -1.98 -17.71 -5.57
C GLU A 56 -0.48 -17.37 -5.56
N ASN A 57 0.13 -17.32 -6.73
CA ASN A 57 1.54 -16.99 -6.88
C ASN A 57 1.75 -15.99 -8.03
N PRO A 58 1.72 -14.67 -7.73
CA PRO A 58 1.83 -13.63 -8.75
C PRO A 58 3.10 -13.79 -9.59
N PRO A 59 2.99 -13.92 -10.92
CA PRO A 59 4.14 -14.17 -11.80
C PRO A 59 5.06 -12.94 -11.94
N ALA A 60 4.51 -11.75 -11.79
CA ALA A 60 5.27 -10.51 -11.90
C ALA A 60 6.12 -10.25 -10.63
N PRO A 61 7.41 -9.91 -10.77
CA PRO A 61 8.23 -9.59 -9.62
C PRO A 61 7.78 -8.28 -8.98
N ILE A 62 7.60 -8.32 -7.66
CA ILE A 62 7.24 -7.18 -6.83
C ILE A 62 8.50 -6.66 -6.16
N TYR A 63 8.73 -5.35 -6.24
CA TYR A 63 9.84 -4.70 -5.57
C TYR A 63 9.35 -3.67 -4.58
N MET A 64 9.87 -3.74 -3.35
CA MET A 64 9.69 -2.74 -2.32
C MET A 64 10.95 -1.90 -2.25
N GLN A 65 10.81 -0.58 -2.41
CA GLN A 65 11.90 0.38 -2.34
C GLN A 65 11.72 1.26 -1.11
N PHE A 66 12.74 1.26 -0.26
CA PHE A 66 12.77 2.10 0.95
C PHE A 66 13.64 3.32 0.71
N TYR A 67 13.12 4.48 1.10
CA TYR A 67 13.81 5.75 1.11
C TYR A 67 13.77 6.28 2.54
N PHE A 68 14.93 6.67 3.06
CA PHE A 68 15.07 7.19 4.42
C PHE A 68 15.31 8.68 4.41
N PHE A 69 14.73 9.40 5.36
CA PHE A 69 15.07 10.79 5.62
C PHE A 69 16.16 10.87 6.69
N ASN A 70 17.37 11.16 6.22
CA ASN A 70 18.52 11.35 7.09
C ASN A 70 18.51 12.76 7.67
N VAL A 71 18.44 12.89 9.00
CA VAL A 71 18.44 14.17 9.70
C VAL A 71 19.84 14.76 9.68
N THR A 72 19.96 16.01 9.20
CA THR A 72 21.26 16.68 9.01
C THR A 72 21.59 17.66 10.13
N ASN A 73 20.60 18.17 10.87
CA ASN A 73 20.73 19.18 11.92
C ASN A 73 20.14 18.74 13.28
N PRO A 74 20.54 17.59 13.86
CA PRO A 74 19.94 17.08 15.08
C PRO A 74 20.13 17.99 16.31
N LEU A 75 21.26 18.70 16.42
CA LEU A 75 21.53 19.59 17.55
C LEU A 75 20.68 20.86 17.51
N GLU A 76 20.57 21.46 16.34
CA GLU A 76 19.74 22.63 16.11
C GLU A 76 18.25 22.34 16.37
N VAL A 77 17.80 21.12 16.03
CA VAL A 77 16.42 20.68 16.36
C VAL A 77 16.22 20.60 17.88
N LEU A 78 17.22 20.12 18.64
CA LEU A 78 17.14 20.09 20.09
C LEU A 78 17.10 21.51 20.72
N ASP A 79 17.68 22.48 20.04
CA ASP A 79 17.64 23.90 20.41
C ASP A 79 16.36 24.62 19.94
N GLY A 80 15.49 23.90 19.18
CA GLY A 80 14.16 24.38 18.76
C GLY A 80 14.04 24.77 17.29
N ASP A 81 15.06 24.55 16.47
CA ASP A 81 15.02 24.78 15.04
C ASP A 81 14.19 23.70 14.32
N ARG A 82 13.78 24.01 13.10
CA ARG A 82 13.07 23.06 12.25
C ARG A 82 14.03 21.96 11.77
N PRO A 83 13.57 20.69 11.73
CA PRO A 83 14.39 19.60 11.22
C PRO A 83 14.71 19.78 9.73
N ALA A 84 15.94 19.45 9.36
CA ALA A 84 16.42 19.40 7.99
C ALA A 84 16.78 17.97 7.63
N VAL A 85 16.25 17.47 6.52
CA VAL A 85 16.43 16.09 6.11
C VAL A 85 16.92 15.99 4.66
N VAL A 86 17.64 14.90 4.38
CA VAL A 86 18.02 14.50 3.04
C VAL A 86 17.49 13.09 2.79
N GLU A 87 16.76 12.91 1.70
CA GLU A 87 16.29 11.60 1.28
C GLU A 87 17.45 10.74 0.80
N ILE A 88 17.53 9.53 1.31
CA ILE A 88 18.54 8.51 1.00
C ILE A 88 17.84 7.22 0.57
N GLY A 89 18.07 6.78 -0.65
CA GLY A 89 17.47 5.58 -1.24
C GLY A 89 17.67 5.56 -2.75
N PRO A 90 17.08 4.59 -3.45
CA PRO A 90 16.33 3.46 -2.90
C PRO A 90 17.21 2.38 -2.25
N TYR A 91 16.66 1.68 -1.27
CA TYR A 91 17.12 0.36 -0.84
C TYR A 91 16.02 -0.63 -1.22
N THR A 92 16.31 -1.47 -2.19
CA THR A 92 15.33 -2.28 -2.90
C THR A 92 15.34 -3.72 -2.40
N TYR A 93 14.14 -4.24 -2.14
CA TYR A 93 13.91 -5.64 -1.80
C TYR A 93 12.93 -6.24 -2.78
N ARG A 94 13.20 -7.45 -3.26
CA ARG A 94 12.21 -8.26 -3.96
C ARG A 94 11.26 -8.84 -2.90
N GLU A 95 9.99 -8.57 -3.08
CA GLU A 95 8.93 -9.11 -2.24
C GLU A 95 8.31 -10.34 -2.89
N TYR A 96 8.28 -11.44 -2.16
CA TYR A 96 7.52 -12.64 -2.50
C TYR A 96 6.29 -12.67 -1.61
N ARG A 97 5.13 -12.89 -2.22
CA ARG A 97 3.84 -12.87 -1.50
C ARG A 97 2.88 -13.95 -2.01
N PRO A 98 3.23 -15.23 -1.93
CA PRO A 98 2.28 -16.29 -2.27
C PRO A 98 1.08 -16.25 -1.32
N MET A 99 -0.07 -16.71 -1.82
CA MET A 99 -1.21 -17.03 -0.98
C MET A 99 -1.01 -18.45 -0.46
N GLU A 100 -1.04 -18.63 0.85
CA GLU A 100 -0.83 -19.90 1.53
C GLU A 100 -2.08 -20.30 2.31
N GLN A 101 -2.16 -21.56 2.74
CA GLN A 101 -3.29 -22.09 3.52
C GLN A 101 -4.63 -21.88 2.82
N VAL A 102 -4.65 -22.10 1.49
CA VAL A 102 -5.83 -21.85 0.66
C VAL A 102 -6.90 -22.89 0.92
N ASP A 103 -8.10 -22.43 1.32
CA ASP A 103 -9.27 -23.27 1.55
C ASP A 103 -10.52 -22.67 0.93
N PHE A 104 -11.24 -23.48 0.10
CA PHE A 104 -12.45 -23.04 -0.57
C PHE A 104 -13.67 -23.27 0.31
N GLN A 105 -14.49 -22.25 0.47
CA GLN A 105 -15.69 -22.23 1.30
C GLN A 105 -16.95 -21.93 0.48
N ASP A 106 -18.11 -22.15 1.08
CA ASP A 106 -19.44 -21.81 0.52
C ASP A 106 -19.63 -22.32 -0.92
N ASN A 107 -19.34 -23.61 -1.18
CA ASN A 107 -19.40 -24.23 -2.50
C ASN A 107 -18.51 -23.53 -3.56
N GLY A 108 -17.36 -23.00 -3.16
CA GLY A 108 -16.39 -22.35 -4.03
C GLY A 108 -16.70 -20.88 -4.35
N THR A 109 -17.65 -20.24 -3.65
CA THR A 109 -17.94 -18.82 -3.82
C THR A 109 -16.99 -17.94 -3.04
N LYS A 110 -16.32 -18.50 -2.02
CA LYS A 110 -15.30 -17.85 -1.21
C LYS A 110 -14.05 -18.69 -1.09
N VAL A 111 -12.93 -18.06 -0.82
CA VAL A 111 -11.63 -18.70 -0.57
C VAL A 111 -10.91 -18.00 0.56
N THR A 112 -10.45 -18.78 1.52
CA THR A 112 -9.61 -18.30 2.63
C THR A 112 -8.16 -18.45 2.26
N ALA A 113 -7.32 -17.48 2.61
CA ALA A 113 -5.87 -17.55 2.44
C ALA A 113 -5.14 -16.58 3.38
N VAL A 114 -3.86 -16.87 3.64
CA VAL A 114 -2.91 -15.94 4.25
C VAL A 114 -1.88 -15.51 3.22
N ASN A 115 -1.46 -14.25 3.28
CA ASN A 115 -0.46 -13.70 2.37
C ASN A 115 0.89 -13.57 3.07
N THR A 116 1.72 -14.60 2.98
CA THR A 116 3.06 -14.61 3.59
C THR A 116 4.03 -13.79 2.75
N LYS A 117 4.62 -12.74 3.36
CA LYS A 117 5.54 -11.82 2.69
C LYS A 117 6.98 -12.14 3.07
N THR A 118 7.84 -12.33 2.05
CA THR A 118 9.29 -12.52 2.23
C THR A 118 10.06 -11.49 1.42
N TYR A 119 11.05 -10.86 2.04
CA TYR A 119 11.83 -9.77 1.45
C TYR A 119 13.27 -10.19 1.25
N ILE A 120 13.78 -10.04 0.02
CA ILE A 120 15.17 -10.36 -0.37
C ILE A 120 15.84 -9.12 -0.95
N PHE A 121 16.90 -8.66 -0.29
CA PHE A 121 17.64 -7.47 -0.69
C PHE A 121 18.21 -7.58 -2.09
N GLN A 122 18.05 -6.50 -2.88
CA GLN A 122 18.54 -6.38 -4.26
C GLN A 122 19.63 -5.32 -4.34
N ARG A 123 20.89 -5.73 -4.11
CA ARG A 123 22.03 -4.81 -4.09
C ARG A 123 22.21 -4.03 -5.39
N ASN A 124 21.95 -4.66 -6.54
CA ASN A 124 22.07 -4.06 -7.88
C ASN A 124 20.98 -3.02 -8.21
N MET A 125 19.89 -3.01 -7.45
CA MET A 125 18.79 -2.05 -7.59
C MET A 125 18.77 -1.04 -6.43
N SER A 126 19.77 -1.07 -5.56
CA SER A 126 19.87 -0.24 -4.36
C SER A 126 21.00 0.76 -4.49
N ARG A 127 20.84 1.94 -3.91
CA ARG A 127 21.86 2.98 -3.84
C ARG A 127 23.15 2.49 -3.17
N GLY A 128 23.01 1.76 -2.05
CA GLY A 128 24.12 1.29 -1.22
C GLY A 128 23.82 -0.07 -0.58
N PRO A 129 24.71 -0.59 0.25
CA PRO A 129 24.48 -1.80 1.06
C PRO A 129 23.55 -1.52 2.23
N GLU A 130 23.00 -2.58 2.84
CA GLU A 130 22.19 -2.49 4.06
C GLU A 130 22.99 -1.96 5.28
N SER A 131 24.32 -1.92 5.19
CA SER A 131 25.22 -1.35 6.21
C SER A 131 25.36 0.18 6.14
N ASP A 132 24.75 0.86 5.18
CA ASP A 132 24.74 2.31 5.14
C ASP A 132 24.06 2.87 6.38
N LEU A 133 24.66 3.92 6.97
CA LEU A 133 24.21 4.53 8.19
C LEU A 133 23.19 5.66 7.90
N ILE A 134 22.09 5.63 8.62
CA ILE A 134 21.03 6.63 8.57
C ILE A 134 20.83 7.21 9.96
N ARG A 135 20.87 8.55 10.07
CA ARG A 135 20.47 9.25 11.28
C ARG A 135 19.00 9.61 11.20
N THR A 136 18.23 9.12 12.14
CA THR A 136 16.78 9.33 12.18
C THR A 136 16.30 9.61 13.60
N VAL A 137 15.01 9.85 13.75
CA VAL A 137 14.36 9.96 15.04
C VAL A 137 14.45 8.62 15.79
N ASN A 138 14.77 8.68 17.08
CA ASN A 138 14.72 7.54 17.97
C ASN A 138 13.25 7.21 18.28
N ILE A 139 12.62 6.39 17.41
CA ILE A 139 11.20 6.04 17.53
C ILE A 139 10.88 5.32 18.84
N PRO A 140 11.67 4.36 19.33
CA PRO A 140 11.50 3.79 20.67
C PRO A 140 11.42 4.85 21.75
N ALA A 141 12.40 5.74 21.82
CA ALA A 141 12.44 6.78 22.84
C ALA A 141 11.21 7.70 22.78
N VAL A 142 10.81 8.15 21.59
CA VAL A 142 9.62 9.00 21.38
C VAL A 142 8.35 8.25 21.78
N THR A 143 8.22 6.98 21.42
CA THR A 143 7.06 6.16 21.78
C THR A 143 6.94 5.96 23.29
N VAL A 144 8.05 5.66 23.95
CA VAL A 144 8.10 5.50 25.40
C VAL A 144 7.80 6.82 26.11
N MET A 145 8.39 7.93 25.67
CA MET A 145 8.09 9.24 26.25
C MET A 145 6.61 9.62 26.09
N GLU A 146 6.01 9.33 24.92
CA GLU A 146 4.57 9.59 24.70
C GLU A 146 3.71 8.74 25.61
N ARG A 147 4.03 7.45 25.75
CA ARG A 147 3.27 6.51 26.59
C ARG A 147 3.26 6.91 28.07
N PHE A 148 4.38 7.45 28.58
CA PHE A 148 4.54 7.79 29.99
C PHE A 148 4.47 9.29 30.28
N LYS A 149 4.09 10.13 29.32
CA LYS A 149 4.05 11.61 29.48
C LYS A 149 3.23 12.09 30.67
N ASP A 150 2.15 11.38 31.00
CA ASP A 150 1.23 11.73 32.09
C ASP A 150 1.60 11.04 33.42
N HIS A 151 2.69 10.23 33.42
CA HIS A 151 3.22 9.54 34.59
C HIS A 151 4.55 10.16 35.03
N SER A 152 4.50 11.21 35.84
CA SER A 152 5.68 12.02 36.22
C SER A 152 6.87 11.20 36.73
N ILE A 153 6.64 10.17 37.56
CA ILE A 153 7.70 9.33 38.11
C ILE A 153 8.40 8.55 36.99
N MET A 154 7.63 7.89 36.13
CA MET A 154 8.19 7.11 35.01
C MET A 154 8.87 8.02 33.99
N ALA A 155 8.29 9.16 33.67
CA ALA A 155 8.88 10.14 32.77
C ALA A 155 10.25 10.63 33.27
N ASN A 156 10.40 10.89 34.60
CA ASN A 156 11.66 11.27 35.22
C ASN A 156 12.69 10.12 35.20
N LEU A 157 12.27 8.88 35.47
CA LEU A 157 13.15 7.71 35.38
C LEU A 157 13.66 7.49 33.96
N ILE A 158 12.79 7.54 32.96
CA ILE A 158 13.14 7.43 31.55
C ILE A 158 14.12 8.54 31.15
N SER A 159 13.83 9.79 31.50
CA SER A 159 14.70 10.93 31.21
C SER A 159 16.08 10.76 31.85
N SER A 160 16.14 10.28 33.09
CA SER A 160 17.40 10.05 33.81
C SER A 160 18.19 8.89 33.17
N TYR A 161 17.52 7.83 32.78
CA TYR A 161 18.13 6.70 32.08
C TYR A 161 18.73 7.15 30.75
N MET A 162 17.96 7.83 29.91
CA MET A 162 18.42 8.35 28.60
C MET A 162 19.64 9.28 28.75
N LYS A 163 19.64 10.13 29.76
CA LYS A 163 20.79 10.99 30.06
C LYS A 163 22.01 10.18 30.46
N SER A 164 21.85 9.12 31.27
CA SER A 164 22.96 8.30 31.76
C SER A 164 23.57 7.41 30.65
N THR A 165 22.77 6.99 29.67
CA THR A 165 23.21 6.16 28.53
C THR A 165 23.66 6.99 27.33
N GLY A 166 23.43 8.32 27.35
CA GLY A 166 23.70 9.18 26.22
C GLY A 166 22.68 9.04 25.07
N GLU A 167 21.56 8.37 25.33
CA GLU A 167 20.49 8.26 24.36
C GLU A 167 19.73 9.57 24.21
N GLY A 168 19.40 9.90 22.96
CA GLY A 168 18.70 11.12 22.60
C GLY A 168 17.47 10.88 21.74
N LEU A 169 16.89 11.98 21.27
CA LEU A 169 15.78 11.98 20.33
C LEU A 169 16.17 11.53 18.92
N PHE A 170 17.46 11.48 18.63
CA PHE A 170 18.01 11.02 17.36
C PHE A 170 18.94 9.85 17.59
N THR A 171 18.90 8.91 16.66
CA THR A 171 19.74 7.71 16.64
C THR A 171 20.34 7.50 15.27
N THR A 172 21.41 6.72 15.18
CA THR A 172 22.06 6.35 13.92
C THR A 172 22.21 4.84 13.87
N HIS A 173 21.57 4.23 12.89
CA HIS A 173 21.60 2.80 12.67
C HIS A 173 21.83 2.50 11.21
N THR A 174 22.19 1.27 10.91
CA THR A 174 22.24 0.79 9.53
C THR A 174 20.84 0.66 8.94
N VAL A 175 20.75 0.70 7.61
CA VAL A 175 19.49 0.45 6.90
C VAL A 175 18.87 -0.89 7.29
N GLY A 176 19.72 -1.95 7.39
CA GLY A 176 19.27 -3.27 7.80
C GLY A 176 18.68 -3.29 9.21
N GLU A 177 19.33 -2.63 10.16
CA GLU A 177 18.83 -2.51 11.54
C GLU A 177 17.52 -1.73 11.60
N LEU A 178 17.43 -0.58 10.92
CA LEU A 178 16.21 0.22 10.91
C LEU A 178 15.00 -0.53 10.33
N LEU A 179 15.22 -1.37 9.34
CA LEU A 179 14.14 -2.16 8.74
C LEU A 179 13.82 -3.42 9.54
N TRP A 180 14.82 -4.25 9.80
CA TRP A 180 14.59 -5.62 10.25
C TRP A 180 14.77 -5.81 11.74
N GLY A 181 15.37 -4.85 12.42
CA GLY A 181 15.43 -4.80 13.87
C GLY A 181 16.85 -4.72 14.46
N TYR A 182 16.92 -4.01 15.59
CA TYR A 182 18.07 -3.91 16.48
C TYR A 182 17.62 -3.96 17.94
N GLU A 183 18.47 -4.44 18.84
CA GLU A 183 18.20 -4.36 20.27
C GLU A 183 18.29 -2.89 20.72
N ASP A 184 17.23 -2.41 21.36
CA ASP A 184 17.17 -1.05 21.89
C ASP A 184 17.37 -1.07 23.40
N SER A 185 18.30 -0.26 23.91
CA SER A 185 18.69 -0.30 25.31
C SER A 185 17.59 0.24 26.24
N LEU A 186 16.80 1.22 25.81
CA LEU A 186 15.67 1.73 26.58
C LEU A 186 14.54 0.69 26.66
N LEU A 187 14.21 0.04 25.56
CA LEU A 187 13.21 -1.05 25.56
C LEU A 187 13.69 -2.22 26.42
N LYS A 188 14.98 -2.59 26.34
CA LYS A 188 15.58 -3.64 27.18
C LYS A 188 15.51 -3.29 28.68
N ALA A 189 15.75 -2.05 29.05
CA ALA A 189 15.58 -1.60 30.43
C ALA A 189 14.12 -1.64 30.89
N LEU A 190 13.17 -1.24 30.02
CA LEU A 190 11.74 -1.31 30.31
C LEU A 190 11.20 -2.72 30.39
N LYS A 191 11.75 -3.66 29.65
CA LYS A 191 11.41 -5.10 29.71
C LYS A 191 11.61 -5.70 31.10
N LEU A 192 12.54 -5.15 31.92
CA LEU A 192 12.71 -5.59 33.30
C LEU A 192 11.49 -5.29 34.18
N VAL A 193 10.70 -4.27 33.81
CA VAL A 193 9.48 -3.86 34.53
C VAL A 193 8.22 -4.38 33.83
N GLN A 194 8.27 -4.51 32.51
CA GLN A 194 7.21 -5.03 31.64
C GLN A 194 7.75 -6.19 30.80
N PRO A 195 7.74 -7.42 31.30
CA PRO A 195 8.37 -8.59 30.64
C PRO A 195 7.83 -8.90 29.25
N ASP A 196 6.58 -8.54 28.97
CA ASP A 196 5.91 -8.75 27.67
C ASP A 196 6.34 -7.74 26.59
N LEU A 197 7.13 -6.71 26.97
CA LEU A 197 7.63 -5.73 26.01
C LEU A 197 8.74 -6.36 25.15
N ASP A 198 8.67 -6.13 23.84
CA ASP A 198 9.76 -6.48 22.93
C ASP A 198 10.92 -5.48 23.10
N ASP A 199 12.13 -5.97 23.21
CA ASP A 199 13.35 -5.17 23.33
C ASP A 199 14.04 -4.92 21.98
N VAL A 200 13.46 -5.42 20.90
CA VAL A 200 13.91 -5.21 19.53
C VAL A 200 12.97 -4.24 18.83
N PHE A 201 13.53 -3.24 18.16
CA PHE A 201 12.79 -2.34 17.32
C PHE A 201 13.29 -2.39 15.88
N GLY A 202 12.36 -2.31 14.93
CA GLY A 202 12.58 -2.15 13.50
C GLY A 202 11.26 -1.85 12.80
N LEU A 203 11.30 -1.02 11.75
CA LEU A 203 10.10 -0.58 11.04
C LEU A 203 9.33 -1.74 10.39
N PHE A 204 10.04 -2.79 10.01
CA PHE A 204 9.51 -4.04 9.44
C PHE A 204 9.93 -5.27 10.27
N TYR A 205 10.28 -5.05 11.53
CA TYR A 205 10.59 -6.14 12.46
C TYR A 205 9.41 -7.10 12.56
N LYS A 206 9.67 -8.39 12.43
CA LYS A 206 8.67 -9.47 12.34
C LYS A 206 7.79 -9.46 11.08
N ASN A 207 8.02 -8.57 10.10
CA ASN A 207 7.25 -8.56 8.87
C ASN A 207 7.87 -9.44 7.76
N ASN A 208 9.11 -9.90 7.94
CA ASN A 208 9.75 -10.82 6.99
C ASN A 208 9.38 -12.27 7.33
N ALA A 209 9.03 -13.06 6.30
CA ALA A 209 8.52 -14.42 6.42
C ALA A 209 7.29 -14.51 7.36
N SER A 210 6.42 -13.51 7.30
CA SER A 210 5.19 -13.45 8.10
C SER A 210 4.00 -12.97 7.25
N ASN A 211 2.81 -13.10 7.79
CA ASN A 211 1.59 -12.62 7.19
C ASN A 211 0.94 -11.54 8.07
N ASP A 212 0.00 -10.79 7.48
CA ASP A 212 -0.77 -9.74 8.14
C ASP A 212 -2.18 -10.20 8.54
N GLY A 213 -2.40 -11.51 8.57
CA GLY A 213 -3.64 -12.14 8.99
C GLY A 213 -4.32 -12.94 7.89
N GLU A 214 -5.40 -13.59 8.26
CA GLU A 214 -6.22 -14.40 7.39
C GLU A 214 -7.24 -13.54 6.63
N TYR A 215 -7.32 -13.75 5.34
CA TYR A 215 -8.31 -13.11 4.46
C TYR A 215 -9.30 -14.14 3.93
N VAL A 216 -10.56 -13.77 3.86
CA VAL A 216 -11.56 -14.47 3.06
C VAL A 216 -11.88 -13.59 1.85
N PHE A 217 -11.71 -14.15 0.66
CA PHE A 217 -11.96 -13.47 -0.61
C PHE A 217 -13.18 -14.07 -1.31
N PHE A 218 -13.93 -13.24 -2.01
CA PHE A 218 -14.89 -13.72 -3.01
C PHE A 218 -14.15 -14.24 -4.25
N THR A 219 -14.59 -15.39 -4.76
CA THR A 219 -13.94 -16.01 -5.92
C THR A 219 -14.35 -15.41 -7.27
N GLY A 220 -15.39 -14.59 -7.31
CA GLY A 220 -15.97 -14.09 -8.55
C GLY A 220 -16.96 -15.07 -9.23
N GLN A 221 -17.20 -16.25 -8.65
CA GLN A 221 -18.04 -17.29 -9.24
C GLN A 221 -19.49 -16.84 -9.46
N GLN A 222 -20.07 -16.12 -8.52
CA GLN A 222 -21.43 -15.60 -8.60
C GLN A 222 -21.51 -14.30 -9.40
N ASN A 223 -20.53 -13.43 -9.21
CA ASN A 223 -20.43 -12.14 -9.88
C ASN A 223 -18.96 -11.82 -10.13
N TYR A 224 -18.56 -11.71 -11.40
CA TYR A 224 -17.16 -11.40 -11.77
C TYR A 224 -16.62 -10.12 -11.14
N LYS A 225 -17.48 -9.15 -10.78
CA LYS A 225 -17.08 -7.91 -10.10
C LYS A 225 -16.62 -8.11 -8.65
N ASP A 226 -16.98 -9.25 -8.07
CA ASP A 226 -16.53 -9.62 -6.73
C ASP A 226 -15.20 -10.41 -6.74
N PHE A 227 -14.58 -10.60 -7.91
CA PHE A 227 -13.29 -11.29 -8.02
C PHE A 227 -12.24 -10.67 -7.09
N ALA A 228 -11.66 -11.50 -6.21
CA ALA A 228 -10.64 -11.11 -5.22
C ALA A 228 -11.06 -9.98 -4.25
N ARG A 229 -12.34 -9.66 -4.13
CA ARG A 229 -12.85 -8.73 -3.12
C ARG A 229 -12.76 -9.38 -1.73
N VAL A 230 -12.27 -8.64 -0.76
CA VAL A 230 -12.19 -9.10 0.62
C VAL A 230 -13.59 -9.13 1.23
N ASP A 231 -13.95 -10.25 1.82
CA ASP A 231 -15.17 -10.46 2.60
C ASP A 231 -14.90 -10.22 4.09
N THR A 232 -13.86 -10.90 4.64
CA THR A 232 -13.43 -10.72 6.02
C THR A 232 -11.90 -10.68 6.12
N TRP A 233 -11.42 -10.05 7.16
CA TRP A 233 -10.02 -10.05 7.56
C TRP A 233 -9.89 -10.38 9.04
N ASN A 234 -9.10 -11.42 9.38
CA ASN A 234 -8.99 -12.00 10.73
C ASN A 234 -10.36 -12.37 11.33
N GLY A 235 -11.26 -12.90 10.50
CA GLY A 235 -12.61 -13.30 10.89
C GLY A 235 -13.62 -12.15 11.01
N GLU A 236 -13.18 -10.89 10.86
CA GLU A 236 -14.04 -9.71 10.99
C GLU A 236 -14.43 -9.15 9.61
N SER A 237 -15.70 -8.82 9.43
CA SER A 237 -16.23 -8.15 8.23
C SER A 237 -16.14 -6.63 8.30
N SER A 238 -15.79 -6.09 9.48
CA SER A 238 -15.65 -4.66 9.78
C SER A 238 -14.56 -4.48 10.83
N LEU A 239 -13.81 -3.40 10.72
CA LEU A 239 -12.80 -3.01 11.71
C LEU A 239 -13.49 -2.45 12.97
N SER A 240 -12.70 -2.25 14.03
CA SER A 240 -13.16 -1.71 15.31
C SER A 240 -12.30 -0.54 15.83
N TRP A 241 -11.41 -0.01 15.02
CA TRP A 241 -10.44 1.02 15.44
C TRP A 241 -10.94 2.44 15.29
N TRP A 242 -11.89 2.64 14.39
CA TRP A 242 -12.40 3.96 14.02
C TRP A 242 -13.75 4.25 14.69
N THR A 243 -14.13 5.52 14.75
CA THR A 243 -15.30 5.95 15.51
C THR A 243 -16.62 5.88 14.72
N SER A 244 -16.58 5.55 13.43
CA SER A 244 -17.80 5.35 12.61
C SER A 244 -17.76 4.03 11.85
N ASP A 245 -18.94 3.50 11.54
CA ASP A 245 -19.09 2.25 10.80
C ASP A 245 -18.53 2.37 9.38
N GLU A 246 -18.70 3.52 8.72
CA GLU A 246 -18.18 3.78 7.37
C GLU A 246 -16.66 3.74 7.34
N CYS A 247 -16.00 4.27 8.37
CA CYS A 247 -14.54 4.25 8.49
C CYS A 247 -14.00 2.86 8.85
N ASN A 248 -14.82 2.02 9.47
CA ASN A 248 -14.47 0.65 9.82
C ASN A 248 -14.76 -0.37 8.70
N MET A 249 -15.42 0.02 7.60
CA MET A 249 -15.74 -0.91 6.51
C MET A 249 -14.47 -1.51 5.88
N ILE A 250 -14.51 -2.85 5.68
CA ILE A 250 -13.58 -3.57 4.81
C ILE A 250 -14.20 -3.59 3.42
N ASN A 251 -13.61 -2.86 2.46
CA ASN A 251 -14.17 -2.72 1.13
C ASN A 251 -13.11 -2.86 0.04
N GLY A 252 -13.48 -3.53 -1.06
CA GLY A 252 -12.60 -3.73 -2.21
C GLY A 252 -11.69 -4.95 -2.08
N THR A 253 -10.63 -4.98 -2.87
CA THR A 253 -9.62 -6.04 -2.88
C THR A 253 -8.47 -5.70 -1.92
N ASN A 254 -7.46 -6.55 -1.83
CA ASN A 254 -6.20 -6.21 -1.13
C ASN A 254 -5.22 -5.37 -2.00
N GLY A 255 -5.66 -4.90 -3.17
CA GLY A 255 -4.86 -4.10 -4.09
C GLY A 255 -3.97 -4.91 -5.05
N ALA A 256 -3.80 -6.22 -4.84
CA ALA A 256 -2.96 -7.05 -5.70
C ALA A 256 -3.66 -7.44 -7.02
N SER A 257 -4.96 -7.64 -6.96
CA SER A 257 -5.78 -8.04 -8.10
C SER A 257 -7.12 -7.32 -8.10
N PHE A 258 -7.68 -7.11 -9.27
CA PHE A 258 -9.00 -6.52 -9.47
C PHE A 258 -9.82 -7.39 -10.43
N HIS A 259 -11.15 -7.20 -10.45
CA HIS A 259 -12.02 -7.87 -11.39
C HIS A 259 -11.67 -7.50 -12.84
N PRO A 260 -11.91 -8.37 -13.82
CA PRO A 260 -11.69 -8.05 -15.22
C PRO A 260 -12.71 -7.06 -15.77
N VAL A 261 -12.39 -6.47 -16.92
CA VAL A 261 -13.28 -5.55 -17.66
C VAL A 261 -13.61 -4.30 -16.83
N ILE A 262 -12.55 -3.66 -16.30
CA ILE A 262 -12.66 -2.39 -15.60
C ILE A 262 -12.99 -1.26 -16.57
N THR A 263 -13.85 -0.34 -16.13
CA THR A 263 -14.23 0.85 -16.89
C THR A 263 -13.71 2.14 -16.22
N LYS A 264 -13.53 3.20 -17.02
CA LYS A 264 -13.04 4.50 -16.54
C LYS A 264 -13.95 5.18 -15.50
N ASN A 265 -15.21 4.80 -15.45
CA ASN A 265 -16.18 5.39 -14.52
C ASN A 265 -16.27 4.62 -13.18
N GLU A 266 -15.53 3.54 -13.05
CA GLU A 266 -15.52 2.75 -11.80
C GLU A 266 -14.64 3.38 -10.74
N THR A 267 -15.07 3.24 -9.48
CA THR A 267 -14.25 3.52 -8.31
C THR A 267 -13.62 2.21 -7.84
N LEU A 268 -12.31 2.17 -7.78
CA LEU A 268 -11.58 0.99 -7.30
C LEU A 268 -11.36 1.09 -5.80
N TYR A 269 -11.97 0.20 -5.05
CA TYR A 269 -11.77 0.09 -3.61
C TYR A 269 -10.70 -0.93 -3.27
N MET A 270 -9.91 -0.63 -2.22
CA MET A 270 -8.84 -1.49 -1.72
C MET A 270 -8.80 -1.42 -0.20
N PHE A 271 -8.75 -2.56 0.45
CA PHE A 271 -8.48 -2.65 1.88
C PHE A 271 -6.98 -2.76 2.13
N SER A 272 -6.46 -1.93 3.01
CA SER A 272 -5.06 -1.95 3.44
C SER A 272 -4.95 -2.23 4.94
N SER A 273 -4.42 -3.40 5.29
CA SER A 273 -4.06 -3.77 6.67
C SER A 273 -2.97 -2.87 7.26
N ASP A 274 -2.06 -2.37 6.42
CA ASP A 274 -1.00 -1.44 6.83
C ASP A 274 -1.55 -0.08 7.26
N LEU A 275 -2.53 0.44 6.51
CA LEU A 275 -3.22 1.70 6.80
C LEU A 275 -4.43 1.53 7.72
N CYS A 276 -4.80 0.28 8.01
CA CYS A 276 -5.95 -0.06 8.84
C CYS A 276 -7.27 0.54 8.33
N ARG A 277 -7.42 0.65 7.02
CA ARG A 277 -8.64 1.21 6.41
C ARG A 277 -8.78 0.80 4.94
N SER A 278 -9.97 0.96 4.43
CA SER A 278 -10.20 0.92 3.00
C SER A 278 -9.89 2.26 2.34
N LEU A 279 -9.37 2.19 1.12
CA LEU A 279 -9.04 3.32 0.25
C LEU A 279 -9.81 3.17 -1.05
N TYR A 280 -9.90 4.26 -1.81
CA TYR A 280 -10.43 4.21 -3.16
C TYR A 280 -9.56 5.01 -4.12
N ALA A 281 -9.55 4.57 -5.38
CA ALA A 281 -8.88 5.24 -6.48
C ALA A 281 -9.86 5.53 -7.61
N LEU A 282 -9.67 6.67 -8.27
CA LEU A 282 -10.45 7.14 -9.40
C LEU A 282 -9.59 7.13 -10.65
N TYR A 283 -10.22 6.94 -11.81
CA TYR A 283 -9.56 7.05 -13.11
C TYR A 283 -8.95 8.44 -13.29
N GLU A 284 -7.72 8.48 -13.77
CA GLU A 284 -6.97 9.71 -14.02
C GLU A 284 -6.68 9.88 -15.53
N GLU A 285 -6.05 8.89 -16.16
CA GLU A 285 -5.63 8.98 -17.55
C GLU A 285 -5.43 7.60 -18.22
N ASP A 286 -5.36 7.59 -19.54
CA ASP A 286 -4.91 6.44 -20.32
C ASP A 286 -3.38 6.39 -20.31
N VAL A 287 -2.82 5.21 -20.09
CA VAL A 287 -1.37 4.99 -20.02
C VAL A 287 -0.93 3.83 -20.91
N THR A 288 0.35 3.80 -21.22
CA THR A 288 0.98 2.66 -21.88
C THR A 288 2.20 2.24 -21.06
N VAL A 289 2.15 1.07 -20.48
CA VAL A 289 3.23 0.51 -19.66
C VAL A 289 3.92 -0.61 -20.45
N LYS A 290 5.17 -0.41 -20.82
CA LYS A 290 5.95 -1.37 -21.65
C LYS A 290 5.22 -1.83 -22.92
N GLY A 291 4.48 -0.93 -23.57
CA GLY A 291 3.72 -1.23 -24.78
C GLY A 291 2.33 -1.80 -24.53
N ILE A 292 1.93 -2.07 -23.30
CA ILE A 292 0.60 -2.55 -22.92
C ILE A 292 -0.29 -1.35 -22.55
N PRO A 293 -1.43 -1.14 -23.24
CA PRO A 293 -2.36 -0.08 -22.88
C PRO A 293 -3.04 -0.37 -21.55
N GLY A 294 -3.23 0.66 -20.76
CA GLY A 294 -3.85 0.58 -19.44
C GLY A 294 -4.58 1.84 -19.05
N TYR A 295 -5.29 1.75 -17.94
CA TYR A 295 -5.93 2.87 -17.25
C TYR A 295 -5.18 3.14 -15.96
N ARG A 296 -4.84 4.41 -15.74
CA ARG A 296 -4.29 4.87 -14.47
C ARG A 296 -5.39 5.29 -13.54
N PHE A 297 -5.35 4.74 -12.33
CA PHE A 297 -6.18 5.14 -11.20
C PHE A 297 -5.29 5.70 -10.11
N SER A 298 -5.78 6.73 -9.41
CA SER A 298 -5.07 7.30 -8.26
C SER A 298 -6.05 7.63 -7.13
N PRO A 299 -5.62 7.51 -5.86
CA PRO A 299 -6.40 8.01 -4.74
C PRO A 299 -6.51 9.54 -4.83
N PRO A 300 -7.72 10.11 -4.82
CA PRO A 300 -7.88 11.55 -4.77
C PRO A 300 -7.49 12.10 -3.39
N SER A 301 -7.12 13.38 -3.33
CA SER A 301 -6.77 14.06 -2.06
C SER A 301 -7.85 13.96 -0.98
N MET A 302 -9.11 13.78 -1.38
CA MET A 302 -10.26 13.59 -0.49
C MET A 302 -10.13 12.37 0.43
N VAL A 303 -9.33 11.36 0.06
CA VAL A 303 -9.10 10.14 0.87
C VAL A 303 -8.48 10.50 2.23
N PHE A 304 -7.54 11.43 2.25
CA PHE A 304 -6.85 11.89 3.46
C PHE A 304 -7.16 13.36 3.80
N ALA A 305 -8.25 13.90 3.27
CA ALA A 305 -8.63 15.29 3.54
C ALA A 305 -9.10 15.46 5.00
N ASN A 306 -8.81 16.63 5.57
CA ASN A 306 -9.33 17.05 6.87
C ASN A 306 -10.87 17.05 6.86
N VAL A 307 -11.49 16.89 8.03
CA VAL A 307 -12.96 16.84 8.22
C VAL A 307 -13.71 18.08 7.73
N THR A 308 -13.04 19.23 7.68
CA THR A 308 -13.66 20.45 7.12
C THR A 308 -13.78 20.40 5.60
N VAL A 309 -12.93 19.61 4.94
CA VAL A 309 -12.93 19.38 3.49
C VAL A 309 -13.75 18.15 3.13
N ASN A 310 -13.56 17.06 3.89
CA ASN A 310 -14.32 15.82 3.73
C ASN A 310 -14.90 15.36 5.08
N PRO A 311 -16.16 15.70 5.40
CA PRO A 311 -16.80 15.30 6.64
C PRO A 311 -16.89 13.78 6.85
N ALA A 312 -16.87 12.98 5.79
CA ALA A 312 -16.88 11.52 5.88
C ALA A 312 -15.61 10.96 6.55
N ASN A 313 -14.53 11.73 6.62
CA ASN A 313 -13.31 11.34 7.33
C ASN A 313 -13.39 11.57 8.85
N ALA A 314 -14.49 12.07 9.39
CA ALA A 314 -14.61 12.37 10.84
C ALA A 314 -14.36 11.13 11.71
N GLY A 315 -14.79 9.96 11.25
CA GLY A 315 -14.56 8.72 11.97
C GLY A 315 -13.09 8.31 12.12
N PHE A 316 -12.19 8.81 11.29
CA PHE A 316 -10.75 8.59 11.42
C PHE A 316 -10.04 9.47 12.45
N CYS A 317 -10.76 10.42 13.07
CA CYS A 317 -10.23 11.22 14.19
C CYS A 317 -10.35 10.41 15.50
N VAL A 318 -9.22 9.97 16.03
CA VAL A 318 -9.18 9.20 17.29
C VAL A 318 -8.16 9.84 18.24
N PRO A 319 -8.58 10.34 19.40
CA PRO A 319 -9.98 10.56 19.83
C PRO A 319 -10.74 11.54 18.91
N ALA A 320 -12.07 11.55 18.98
CA ALA A 320 -12.94 12.25 18.03
C ALA A 320 -12.64 13.75 17.81
N GLU A 321 -12.04 14.42 18.78
CA GLU A 321 -11.66 15.84 18.69
C GLU A 321 -10.25 16.06 18.10
N ASN A 322 -9.49 14.99 17.92
CA ASN A 322 -8.08 15.06 17.46
C ASN A 322 -7.96 14.81 15.96
N CYS A 323 -8.58 15.67 15.17
CA CYS A 323 -8.48 15.62 13.72
C CYS A 323 -7.21 16.33 13.24
N LEU A 324 -6.40 15.62 12.46
CA LEU A 324 -5.20 16.17 11.84
C LEU A 324 -5.55 17.00 10.60
N GLY A 325 -4.56 17.74 10.08
CA GLY A 325 -4.66 18.42 8.78
C GLY A 325 -4.82 17.45 7.63
N SER A 326 -5.07 17.98 6.43
CA SER A 326 -5.20 17.15 5.22
C SER A 326 -3.88 16.46 4.85
N GLY A 327 -3.99 15.27 4.25
CA GLY A 327 -2.87 14.49 3.71
C GLY A 327 -2.14 13.63 4.73
N VAL A 328 -2.61 13.53 5.96
CA VAL A 328 -2.02 12.70 7.02
C VAL A 328 -3.09 11.85 7.71
N LEU A 329 -2.70 10.66 8.18
CA LEU A 329 -3.55 9.71 8.89
C LEU A 329 -2.85 9.23 10.17
N ASN A 330 -3.49 9.41 11.32
CA ASN A 330 -3.02 8.81 12.58
C ASN A 330 -3.45 7.33 12.63
N VAL A 331 -2.48 6.42 12.57
CA VAL A 331 -2.70 4.96 12.65
C VAL A 331 -2.42 4.38 14.02
N SER A 332 -2.15 5.21 15.03
CA SER A 332 -1.90 4.76 16.41
C SER A 332 -2.98 3.79 16.95
N PRO A 333 -4.30 3.99 16.65
CA PRO A 333 -5.34 3.09 17.14
C PRO A 333 -5.13 1.64 16.75
N CYS A 334 -4.65 1.35 15.55
CA CYS A 334 -4.41 0.00 15.05
C CYS A 334 -2.94 -0.45 15.17
N LYS A 335 -2.06 0.40 15.65
CA LYS A 335 -0.63 0.12 15.87
C LYS A 335 -0.28 0.11 17.36
N GLN A 336 -1.19 -0.44 18.19
CA GLN A 336 -1.01 -0.63 19.64
C GLN A 336 -0.66 0.68 20.39
N GLY A 337 -1.17 1.81 19.92
CA GLY A 337 -0.90 3.13 20.52
C GLY A 337 0.45 3.75 20.15
N ALA A 338 1.24 3.14 19.29
CA ALA A 338 2.46 3.76 18.77
C ALA A 338 2.12 5.05 18.02
N PRO A 339 2.77 6.19 18.31
CA PRO A 339 2.41 7.50 17.75
C PRO A 339 2.85 7.63 16.28
N ILE A 340 2.25 6.84 15.42
CA ILE A 340 2.57 6.75 13.99
C ILE A 340 1.56 7.54 13.18
N ILE A 341 2.05 8.46 12.37
CA ILE A 341 1.28 9.17 11.36
C ILE A 341 1.79 8.76 9.98
N MET A 342 0.86 8.46 9.09
CA MET A 342 1.15 8.10 7.71
C MET A 342 0.71 9.20 6.76
N SER A 343 1.47 9.43 5.70
CA SER A 343 1.16 10.35 4.60
C SER A 343 1.72 9.84 3.28
N SER A 344 1.36 10.49 2.18
CA SER A 344 2.12 10.35 0.92
C SER A 344 3.54 10.89 1.10
N PRO A 345 4.54 10.37 0.34
CA PRO A 345 5.92 10.83 0.43
C PRO A 345 6.05 12.32 0.24
N HIS A 346 6.98 12.93 0.96
CA HIS A 346 7.20 14.37 0.98
C HIS A 346 5.94 15.19 1.28
N PHE A 347 4.92 14.59 1.93
CA PHE A 347 3.61 15.20 2.17
C PHE A 347 2.88 15.60 0.88
N TYR A 348 3.04 14.81 -0.20
CA TYR A 348 2.30 15.04 -1.43
C TYR A 348 0.78 15.03 -1.15
N GLN A 349 0.07 16.04 -1.64
CA GLN A 349 -1.35 16.31 -1.38
C GLN A 349 -1.70 16.58 0.10
N ALA A 350 -0.74 16.90 0.95
CA ALA A 350 -0.99 17.31 2.32
C ALA A 350 -1.02 18.84 2.47
N ASP A 351 -1.47 19.30 3.62
CA ASP A 351 -1.43 20.72 3.96
C ASP A 351 0.00 21.25 3.88
N GLU A 352 0.17 22.42 3.30
CA GLU A 352 1.48 23.04 3.02
C GLU A 352 2.34 23.21 4.28
N LYS A 353 1.69 23.40 5.43
CA LYS A 353 2.40 23.51 6.72
C LYS A 353 3.30 22.31 7.01
N PHE A 354 2.88 21.09 6.65
CA PHE A 354 3.68 19.88 6.88
C PHE A 354 4.94 19.86 6.01
N VAL A 355 4.85 20.40 4.79
CA VAL A 355 6.00 20.55 3.89
C VAL A 355 6.94 21.63 4.43
N GLN A 356 6.38 22.75 4.93
CA GLN A 356 7.16 23.87 5.43
C GLN A 356 7.81 23.59 6.79
N ASP A 357 7.24 22.70 7.60
CA ASP A 357 7.75 22.36 8.92
C ASP A 357 9.05 21.54 8.89
N VAL A 358 9.43 21.00 7.72
CA VAL A 358 10.64 20.19 7.54
C VAL A 358 11.41 20.63 6.31
N PHE A 359 12.67 21.08 6.48
CA PHE A 359 13.54 21.38 5.36
C PHE A 359 13.92 20.10 4.61
N GLY A 360 13.84 20.13 3.28
CA GLY A 360 14.15 18.99 2.41
C GLY A 360 12.91 18.27 1.85
N MET A 361 11.71 18.57 2.35
CA MET A 361 10.47 18.08 1.76
C MET A 361 10.20 18.78 0.43
N LYS A 362 9.94 17.99 -0.61
CA LYS A 362 9.69 18.46 -2.00
C LYS A 362 8.64 17.56 -2.64
N PRO A 363 7.33 17.82 -2.45
CA PRO A 363 6.28 17.03 -3.06
C PRO A 363 6.30 17.22 -4.58
N ILE A 364 6.49 16.11 -5.30
CA ILE A 364 6.51 16.07 -6.77
C ILE A 364 5.52 15.00 -7.21
N LYS A 365 4.55 15.37 -8.05
CA LYS A 365 3.46 14.46 -8.48
C LYS A 365 4.01 13.15 -9.07
N GLU A 366 4.92 13.26 -10.02
CA GLU A 366 5.46 12.13 -10.80
C GLU A 366 6.25 11.13 -9.96
N GLN A 367 6.74 11.56 -8.78
CA GLN A 367 7.56 10.73 -7.88
C GLN A 367 6.80 10.26 -6.64
N HIS A 368 5.80 11.03 -6.19
CA HIS A 368 5.21 10.83 -4.87
C HIS A 368 3.71 10.50 -4.90
N GLN A 369 3.09 10.53 -6.07
CA GLN A 369 1.70 10.11 -6.23
C GLN A 369 1.59 8.59 -6.20
N THR A 370 0.64 8.08 -5.44
CA THR A 370 0.21 6.68 -5.53
C THR A 370 -0.58 6.49 -6.82
N VAL A 371 -0.15 5.55 -7.65
CA VAL A 371 -0.83 5.21 -8.91
C VAL A 371 -1.02 3.71 -9.04
N ILE A 372 -2.08 3.31 -9.75
CA ILE A 372 -2.41 1.94 -10.08
C ILE A 372 -2.70 1.91 -11.57
N ASP A 373 -1.80 1.30 -12.35
CA ASP A 373 -1.98 1.14 -13.79
C ASP A 373 -2.53 -0.26 -14.06
N ILE A 374 -3.71 -0.35 -14.65
CA ILE A 374 -4.46 -1.60 -14.82
C ILE A 374 -4.77 -1.81 -16.30
N ASN A 375 -4.51 -3.02 -16.79
CA ASN A 375 -5.06 -3.43 -18.07
C ASN A 375 -6.58 -3.65 -17.93
N PRO A 376 -7.42 -2.93 -18.69
CA PRO A 376 -8.87 -2.98 -18.50
C PRO A 376 -9.50 -4.35 -18.82
N VAL A 377 -8.79 -5.22 -19.52
CA VAL A 377 -9.29 -6.58 -19.88
C VAL A 377 -8.77 -7.64 -18.91
N GLY A 378 -7.59 -7.42 -18.34
CA GLY A 378 -6.91 -8.38 -17.45
C GLY A 378 -7.40 -8.34 -16.00
N ILE A 379 -6.84 -9.22 -15.19
CA ILE A 379 -7.13 -9.34 -13.73
C ILE A 379 -6.06 -8.73 -12.85
N SER A 380 -4.87 -8.52 -13.39
CA SER A 380 -3.72 -8.02 -12.63
C SER A 380 -3.44 -6.55 -12.96
N SER A 381 -3.01 -5.81 -11.97
CA SER A 381 -2.44 -4.49 -12.20
C SER A 381 -1.13 -4.61 -12.98
N ILE A 382 -0.96 -3.83 -14.05
CA ILE A 382 0.27 -3.80 -14.84
C ILE A 382 1.39 -3.13 -14.04
N PHE A 383 1.02 -2.13 -13.28
CA PHE A 383 1.91 -1.35 -12.44
C PHE A 383 1.12 -0.80 -11.25
N TRP A 384 1.63 -1.02 -10.05
CA TRP A 384 1.12 -0.43 -8.84
C TRP A 384 2.26 0.23 -8.08
N SER A 385 2.18 1.53 -7.88
CA SER A 385 3.08 2.27 -7.02
C SER A 385 2.27 2.82 -5.86
N ALA A 386 2.46 2.27 -4.68
CA ALA A 386 1.93 2.82 -3.45
C ALA A 386 3.09 3.42 -2.66
N LEU A 387 3.02 4.71 -2.45
CA LEU A 387 4.02 5.47 -1.73
C LEU A 387 3.41 5.89 -0.39
N ILE A 388 4.00 5.43 0.71
CA ILE A 388 3.54 5.74 2.06
C ILE A 388 4.72 6.24 2.89
N GLN A 389 4.52 7.36 3.55
CA GLN A 389 5.46 7.92 4.49
C GLN A 389 4.96 7.75 5.92
N PHE A 390 5.86 7.32 6.82
CA PHE A 390 5.59 7.17 8.25
C PHE A 390 6.20 8.34 9.02
N GLY A 391 5.44 8.91 9.93
CA GLY A 391 5.91 9.96 10.83
C GLY A 391 5.35 9.81 12.25
N SER A 392 5.99 10.42 13.23
CA SER A 392 5.54 10.44 14.63
C SER A 392 4.88 11.78 15.00
N SER A 393 3.78 11.73 15.76
CA SER A 393 3.02 12.93 16.11
C SER A 393 3.46 13.56 17.41
N LYS A 394 3.76 14.87 17.40
CA LYS A 394 3.51 15.80 18.52
C LYS A 394 3.43 17.25 18.10
N GLN A 395 2.60 18.00 18.83
CA GLN A 395 2.30 19.42 18.61
C GLN A 395 3.45 20.43 18.83
N LYS A 396 4.65 20.00 19.19
CA LYS A 396 5.83 20.85 19.36
C LYS A 396 7.17 20.28 18.90
N LEU A 397 7.19 19.05 18.40
CA LEU A 397 8.38 18.44 17.82
C LEU A 397 7.93 17.74 16.54
N THR A 398 7.97 18.46 15.44
CA THR A 398 7.74 17.92 14.10
C THR A 398 8.92 17.00 13.77
N GLN A 399 8.86 15.77 14.28
CA GLN A 399 9.89 14.76 14.03
C GLN A 399 9.29 13.73 13.08
N HIS A 400 9.83 13.68 11.89
CA HIS A 400 9.45 12.72 10.89
C HIS A 400 10.56 11.68 10.70
N ALA A 401 10.34 10.47 11.24
CA ALA A 401 11.00 9.31 10.70
C ALA A 401 10.16 8.90 9.49
N ALA A 402 10.66 9.14 8.30
CA ALA A 402 9.96 8.80 7.11
C ALA A 402 10.62 7.61 6.44
N VAL A 403 9.84 6.59 6.19
CA VAL A 403 10.17 5.48 5.30
C VAL A 403 9.15 5.50 4.19
N THR A 404 9.62 5.70 2.99
CA THR A 404 8.78 5.65 1.80
C THR A 404 8.74 4.23 1.29
N ARG A 405 7.55 3.66 1.17
CA ARG A 405 7.32 2.36 0.57
C ARG A 405 6.86 2.55 -0.87
N THR A 406 7.68 2.12 -1.82
CA THR A 406 7.27 2.03 -3.22
C THR A 406 7.14 0.56 -3.60
N LEU A 407 5.93 0.14 -3.97
CA LEU A 407 5.66 -1.17 -4.53
C LEU A 407 5.66 -1.04 -6.06
N ASN A 408 6.71 -1.50 -6.70
CA ASN A 408 6.80 -1.55 -8.16
C ASN A 408 6.62 -2.99 -8.62
N PHE A 409 5.54 -3.25 -9.36
CA PHE A 409 5.36 -4.49 -10.09
C PHE A 409 6.04 -4.34 -11.45
N HIS A 410 7.08 -5.11 -11.68
CA HIS A 410 7.70 -5.21 -12.99
C HIS A 410 7.33 -6.57 -13.58
N SER A 411 6.51 -6.55 -14.64
CA SER A 411 6.26 -7.70 -15.50
C SER A 411 7.42 -7.91 -16.49
#